data_bd57330b63bac2028a18ec8cf859e785
#
_entry.id   bd57330b63bac2028a18ec8cf859e785
#
_cell.length_a   1.000
_cell.length_b   1.000
_cell.length_c   1.000
_cell.angle_alpha   90.00
_cell.angle_beta   90.00
_cell.angle_gamma   90.00
#
_symmetry.space_group_name_H-M   'P 1'
#
loop_
_entity.id
_entity.type
_entity.pdbx_description
1 polymer ?
#
loop_
_entity_poly.entity_id
_entity_poly.type
_entity_poly.pdbx_seq_one_letter_code
_entity_poly.pdbx_strand_id
1 'polypeptide(L)'
;MTTVILIGVLGAIISAVVGTLWYSGATPMGKWHMQYLGFDKLSEEEKAQKIAEAKPRMWKNYSAQLLLSFITAFFIGFVTSYTVQNGGPASAVYYYVVMIWVAFTAPIIGQNILWGTSEDGLAWKRFVSDSASNLVTLLLIAFVATMMI
;
A
#
# COMPACT_ATOMS: atom_id res chain seq x y z
N MET A 1 -15.17 -13.14 14.81
CA MET A 1 -13.72 -12.98 15.01
C MET A 1 -12.92 -13.70 13.94
N THR A 2 -13.20 -14.96 13.63
CA THR A 2 -12.49 -15.74 12.58
C THR A 2 -12.52 -15.07 11.21
N THR A 3 -13.68 -14.56 10.78
CA THR A 3 -13.84 -13.81 9.52
C THR A 3 -12.93 -12.59 9.45
N VAL A 4 -12.85 -11.81 10.52
CA VAL A 4 -12.00 -10.60 10.58
C VAL A 4 -10.52 -10.94 10.46
N ILE A 5 -10.07 -12.04 11.10
CA ILE A 5 -8.69 -12.53 10.95
C ILE A 5 -8.42 -12.95 9.49
N LEU A 6 -9.37 -13.64 8.86
CA LEU A 6 -9.23 -14.06 7.46
C LEU A 6 -9.17 -12.86 6.51
N ILE A 7 -9.96 -11.81 6.76
CA ILE A 7 -9.86 -10.53 6.04
C ILE A 7 -8.46 -9.92 6.21
N GLY A 8 -7.89 -9.99 7.42
CA GLY A 8 -6.51 -9.55 7.68
C GLY A 8 -5.50 -10.28 6.79
N VAL A 9 -5.59 -11.60 6.72
CA VAL A 9 -4.69 -12.45 5.89
C VAL A 9 -4.87 -12.13 4.40
N LEU A 10 -6.11 -12.09 3.92
CA LEU A 10 -6.40 -11.78 2.52
C LEU A 10 -5.93 -10.36 2.15
N GLY A 11 -6.11 -9.40 3.05
CA GLY A 11 -5.65 -8.04 2.84
C GLY A 11 -4.13 -7.91 2.76
N ALA A 12 -3.38 -8.69 3.54
CA ALA A 12 -1.93 -8.76 3.41
C ALA A 12 -1.52 -9.31 2.03
N ILE A 13 -2.20 -10.35 1.54
CA ILE A 13 -1.97 -10.91 0.19
C ILE A 13 -2.32 -9.88 -0.89
N ILE A 14 -3.47 -9.21 -0.80
CA ILE A 14 -3.89 -8.15 -1.72
C ILE A 14 -2.83 -7.04 -1.79
N SER A 15 -2.36 -6.57 -0.63
CA SER A 15 -1.32 -5.54 -0.57
C SER A 15 -0.02 -5.96 -1.26
N ALA A 16 0.40 -7.20 -1.07
CA ALA A 16 1.59 -7.74 -1.73
C ALA A 16 1.41 -7.82 -3.25
N VAL A 17 0.26 -8.31 -3.72
CA VAL A 17 -0.06 -8.43 -5.15
C VAL A 17 -0.14 -7.04 -5.80
N VAL A 18 -0.90 -6.12 -5.21
CA VAL A 18 -1.03 -4.75 -5.72
C VAL A 18 0.34 -4.07 -5.77
N GLY A 19 1.12 -4.14 -4.69
CA GLY A 19 2.46 -3.54 -4.65
C GLY A 19 3.39 -4.11 -5.73
N THR A 20 3.40 -5.42 -5.93
CA THR A 20 4.22 -6.08 -6.94
C THR A 20 3.82 -5.66 -8.35
N LEU A 21 2.53 -5.64 -8.66
CA LEU A 21 2.03 -5.24 -9.98
C LEU A 21 2.23 -3.75 -10.22
N TRP A 22 1.91 -2.91 -9.24
CA TRP A 22 1.99 -1.45 -9.35
C TRP A 22 3.39 -0.95 -9.59
N TYR A 23 4.37 -1.47 -8.83
CA TYR A 23 5.77 -1.07 -8.93
C TYR A 23 6.61 -1.96 -9.84
N SER A 24 5.98 -2.80 -10.66
CA SER A 24 6.72 -3.57 -11.67
C SER A 24 7.35 -2.64 -12.71
N GLY A 25 8.53 -2.98 -13.22
CA GLY A 25 9.21 -2.20 -14.26
C GLY A 25 8.42 -2.09 -15.58
N ALA A 26 7.37 -2.88 -15.77
CA ALA A 26 6.47 -2.81 -16.91
C ALA A 26 5.46 -1.64 -16.82
N THR A 27 5.20 -1.10 -15.63
CA THR A 27 4.24 -0.01 -15.42
C THR A 27 4.92 1.36 -15.45
N PRO A 28 4.20 2.43 -15.83
CA PRO A 28 4.70 3.80 -15.68
C PRO A 28 5.07 4.14 -14.24
N MET A 29 4.28 3.68 -13.28
CA MET A 29 4.48 3.90 -11.85
C MET A 29 5.76 3.24 -11.34
N GLY A 30 6.05 2.01 -11.79
CA GLY A 30 7.28 1.31 -11.48
C GLY A 30 8.50 2.02 -12.07
N LYS A 31 8.40 2.56 -13.30
CA LYS A 31 9.46 3.37 -13.90
C LYS A 31 9.72 4.64 -13.10
N TRP A 32 8.67 5.37 -12.66
CA TRP A 32 8.83 6.55 -11.80
C TRP A 32 9.46 6.19 -10.46
N HIS A 33 9.09 5.05 -9.88
CA HIS A 33 9.69 4.56 -8.65
C HIS A 33 11.19 4.28 -8.83
N MET A 34 11.60 3.63 -9.92
CA MET A 34 12.99 3.36 -10.23
C MET A 34 13.79 4.66 -10.46
N GLN A 35 13.21 5.64 -11.15
CA GLN A 35 13.80 6.98 -11.30
C GLN A 35 14.01 7.67 -9.97
N TYR A 36 12.98 7.65 -9.10
CA TYR A 36 13.08 8.23 -7.76
C TYR A 36 14.19 7.59 -6.92
N LEU A 37 14.41 6.30 -7.05
CA LEU A 37 15.49 5.57 -6.38
C LEU A 37 16.86 5.77 -7.07
N GLY A 38 16.91 6.49 -8.21
CA GLY A 38 18.13 6.71 -8.99
C GLY A 38 18.65 5.48 -9.72
N PHE A 39 17.83 4.43 -9.86
CA PHE A 39 18.23 3.20 -10.55
C PHE A 39 18.35 3.38 -12.07
N ASP A 40 17.67 4.35 -12.65
CA ASP A 40 17.75 4.72 -14.06
C ASP A 40 19.12 5.25 -14.48
N LYS A 41 19.89 5.78 -13.53
CA LYS A 41 21.24 6.36 -13.73
C LYS A 41 22.36 5.33 -13.53
N LEU A 42 22.04 4.09 -13.14
CA LEU A 42 23.01 3.05 -12.82
C LEU A 42 23.21 2.09 -14.00
N SER A 43 24.43 1.59 -14.15
CA SER A 43 24.73 0.44 -15.02
C SER A 43 24.05 -0.84 -14.50
N GLU A 44 23.94 -1.86 -15.35
CA GLU A 44 23.34 -3.15 -14.93
C GLU A 44 24.18 -3.83 -13.83
N GLU A 45 25.49 -3.64 -13.82
CA GLU A 45 26.39 -4.16 -12.80
C GLU A 45 26.16 -3.47 -11.45
N GLU A 46 26.05 -2.14 -11.44
CA GLU A 46 25.75 -1.36 -10.22
C GLU A 46 24.35 -1.67 -9.66
N LYS A 47 23.35 -1.88 -10.55
CA LYS A 47 22.02 -2.34 -10.13
C LYS A 47 22.08 -3.69 -9.44
N ALA A 48 22.80 -4.65 -10.06
CA ALA A 48 22.95 -6.00 -9.50
C ALA A 48 23.65 -5.96 -8.15
N GLN A 49 24.68 -5.14 -7.99
CA GLN A 49 25.37 -4.96 -6.72
C GLN A 49 24.45 -4.38 -5.64
N LYS A 50 23.71 -3.29 -5.93
CA LYS A 50 22.76 -2.70 -4.98
C LYS A 50 21.67 -3.67 -4.56
N ILE A 51 21.15 -4.46 -5.49
CA ILE A 51 20.15 -5.50 -5.18
C ILE A 51 20.77 -6.57 -4.27
N ALA A 52 22.00 -7.01 -4.56
CA ALA A 52 22.69 -8.00 -3.74
C ALA A 52 22.93 -7.50 -2.30
N GLU A 53 23.34 -6.24 -2.14
CA GLU A 53 23.53 -5.59 -0.85
C GLU A 53 22.21 -5.43 -0.06
N ALA A 54 21.11 -5.15 -0.76
CA ALA A 54 19.79 -5.03 -0.13
C ALA A 54 19.17 -6.38 0.27
N LYS A 55 19.48 -7.45 -0.46
CA LYS A 55 18.86 -8.78 -0.32
C LYS A 55 18.80 -9.31 1.13
N PRO A 56 19.85 -9.21 1.97
CA PRO A 56 19.81 -9.69 3.36
C PRO A 56 18.78 -8.96 4.24
N ARG A 57 18.40 -7.73 3.87
CA ARG A 57 17.43 -6.90 4.62
C ARG A 57 16.02 -6.97 4.05
N MET A 58 15.86 -7.41 2.81
CA MET A 58 14.57 -7.41 2.10
C MET A 58 13.52 -8.23 2.84
N TRP A 59 13.87 -9.42 3.35
CA TRP A 59 12.89 -10.26 4.04
C TRP A 59 12.30 -9.60 5.29
N LYS A 60 13.12 -8.84 6.05
CA LYS A 60 12.65 -8.07 7.21
C LYS A 60 11.65 -7.00 6.81
N ASN A 61 11.97 -6.27 5.74
CA ASN A 61 11.10 -5.22 5.24
C ASN A 61 9.78 -5.79 4.69
N TYR A 62 9.84 -6.89 3.94
CA TYR A 62 8.63 -7.57 3.46
C TYR A 62 7.79 -8.16 4.59
N SER A 63 8.40 -8.77 5.59
CA SER A 63 7.68 -9.29 6.76
C SER A 63 6.99 -8.16 7.54
N ALA A 64 7.68 -7.04 7.75
CA ALA A 64 7.10 -5.86 8.38
C ALA A 64 5.94 -5.29 7.55
N GLN A 65 6.10 -5.20 6.23
CA GLN A 65 5.05 -4.72 5.32
C GLN A 65 3.82 -5.63 5.35
N LEU A 66 4.00 -6.94 5.32
CA LEU A 66 2.90 -7.90 5.41
C LEU A 66 2.17 -7.80 6.76
N LEU A 67 2.91 -7.65 7.86
CA LEU A 67 2.32 -7.45 9.19
C LEU A 67 1.50 -6.17 9.25
N LEU A 68 2.04 -5.05 8.77
CA LEU A 68 1.31 -3.77 8.74
C LEU A 68 0.07 -3.85 7.85
N SER A 69 0.17 -4.52 6.70
CA SER A 69 -0.98 -4.74 5.81
C SER A 69 -2.03 -5.64 6.45
N PHE A 70 -1.62 -6.68 7.17
CA PHE A 70 -2.53 -7.52 7.97
C PHE A 70 -3.27 -6.70 9.02
N ILE A 71 -2.56 -5.88 9.80
CA ILE A 71 -3.16 -5.03 10.82
C ILE A 71 -4.19 -4.09 10.20
N THR A 72 -3.84 -3.42 9.10
CA THR A 72 -4.75 -2.52 8.39
C THR A 72 -6.02 -3.24 7.93
N ALA A 73 -5.87 -4.38 7.27
CA ALA A 73 -7.00 -5.16 6.78
C ALA A 73 -7.85 -5.75 7.91
N PHE A 74 -7.23 -6.18 9.01
CA PHE A 74 -7.91 -6.62 10.21
C PHE A 74 -8.81 -5.50 10.76
N PHE A 75 -8.30 -4.27 10.87
CA PHE A 75 -9.10 -3.14 11.33
C PHE A 75 -10.23 -2.78 10.37
N ILE A 76 -10.02 -2.85 9.06
CA ILE A 76 -11.10 -2.66 8.07
C ILE A 76 -12.18 -3.72 8.28
N GLY A 77 -11.83 -4.99 8.42
CA GLY A 77 -12.78 -6.07 8.71
C GLY A 77 -13.49 -5.89 10.04
N PHE A 78 -12.77 -5.46 11.07
CA PHE A 78 -13.34 -5.17 12.39
C PHE A 78 -14.38 -4.05 12.31
N VAL A 79 -14.06 -2.92 11.69
CA VAL A 79 -14.98 -1.78 11.52
C VAL A 79 -16.19 -2.19 10.68
N THR A 80 -16.02 -2.98 9.61
CA THR A 80 -17.11 -3.50 8.80
C THR A 80 -18.05 -4.36 9.67
N SER A 81 -17.49 -5.33 10.42
CA SER A 81 -18.24 -6.21 11.30
C SER A 81 -19.00 -5.43 12.40
N TYR A 82 -18.33 -4.47 13.00
CA TYR A 82 -18.95 -3.60 14.02
C TYR A 82 -20.11 -2.79 13.45
N THR A 83 -19.94 -2.22 12.24
CA THR A 83 -20.99 -1.45 11.56
C THR A 83 -22.21 -2.30 11.29
N VAL A 84 -22.03 -3.51 10.77
CA VAL A 84 -23.14 -4.44 10.47
C VAL A 84 -23.85 -4.89 11.76
N GLN A 85 -23.12 -5.21 12.82
CA GLN A 85 -23.69 -5.60 14.11
C GLN A 85 -24.54 -4.49 14.75
N ASN A 86 -24.26 -3.23 14.44
CA ASN A 86 -25.03 -2.08 14.89
C ASN A 86 -26.10 -1.60 13.89
N GLY A 87 -26.47 -2.44 12.92
CA GLY A 87 -27.54 -2.18 11.97
C GLY A 87 -27.16 -1.29 10.77
N GLY A 88 -25.88 -0.95 10.63
CA GLY A 88 -25.39 -0.21 9.48
C GLY A 88 -25.10 -1.13 8.27
N PRO A 89 -25.08 -0.60 7.04
CA PRO A 89 -24.75 -1.37 5.86
C PRO A 89 -23.23 -1.66 5.81
N ALA A 90 -22.83 -2.86 5.39
CA ALA A 90 -21.42 -3.22 5.21
C ALA A 90 -20.69 -2.24 4.27
N SER A 91 -21.38 -1.70 3.27
CA SER A 91 -20.84 -0.72 2.32
C SER A 91 -20.40 0.62 2.96
N ALA A 92 -20.81 0.93 4.18
CA ALA A 92 -20.34 2.11 4.90
C ALA A 92 -18.80 2.11 5.09
N VAL A 93 -18.16 0.94 5.05
CA VAL A 93 -16.69 0.82 5.14
C VAL A 93 -15.97 1.61 4.06
N TYR A 94 -16.52 1.70 2.83
CA TYR A 94 -15.90 2.49 1.76
C TYR A 94 -15.80 3.96 2.12
N TYR A 95 -16.84 4.50 2.74
CA TYR A 95 -16.82 5.88 3.24
C TYR A 95 -15.71 6.07 4.28
N TYR A 96 -15.62 5.18 5.27
CA TYR A 96 -14.60 5.27 6.32
C TYR A 96 -13.19 5.15 5.74
N VAL A 97 -12.97 4.24 4.82
CA VAL A 97 -11.68 4.04 4.16
C VAL A 97 -11.25 5.29 3.39
N VAL A 98 -12.15 5.88 2.60
CA VAL A 98 -11.86 7.10 1.84
C VAL A 98 -11.60 8.28 2.77
N MET A 99 -12.41 8.45 3.80
CA MET A 99 -12.24 9.54 4.78
C MET A 99 -10.90 9.44 5.52
N ILE A 100 -10.52 8.25 6.00
CA ILE A 100 -9.23 8.03 6.66
C ILE A 100 -8.07 8.24 5.67
N TRP A 101 -8.24 7.79 4.43
CA TRP A 101 -7.22 7.99 3.41
C TRP A 101 -7.00 9.48 3.10
N VAL A 102 -8.05 10.26 2.92
CA VAL A 102 -7.97 11.71 2.66
C VAL A 102 -7.41 12.47 3.86
N ALA A 103 -7.89 12.14 5.08
CA ALA A 103 -7.55 12.89 6.29
C ALA A 103 -6.15 12.57 6.85
N PHE A 104 -5.67 11.35 6.66
CA PHE A 104 -4.44 10.89 7.32
C PHE A 104 -3.43 10.29 6.34
N THR A 105 -3.84 9.33 5.52
CA THR A 105 -2.89 8.52 4.75
C THR A 105 -2.23 9.34 3.63
N ALA A 106 -3.01 10.02 2.80
CA ALA A 106 -2.48 10.83 1.72
C ALA A 106 -1.61 12.01 2.21
N PRO A 107 -2.01 12.77 3.26
CA PRO A 107 -1.15 13.79 3.85
C PRO A 107 0.17 13.26 4.41
N ILE A 108 0.15 12.09 5.10
CA ILE A 108 1.39 11.49 5.63
C ILE A 108 2.33 11.05 4.51
N ILE A 109 1.80 10.41 3.46
CA ILE A 109 2.58 10.05 2.26
C ILE A 109 3.16 11.32 1.62
N GLY A 110 2.34 12.37 1.47
CA GLY A 110 2.76 13.65 0.92
C GLY A 110 3.91 14.29 1.72
N GLN A 111 3.78 14.38 3.03
CA GLN A 111 4.83 14.92 3.88
C GLN A 111 6.15 14.15 3.73
N ASN A 112 6.11 12.82 3.73
CA ASN A 112 7.31 12.00 3.62
C ASN A 112 8.02 12.10 2.27
N ILE A 113 7.28 12.38 1.20
CA ILE A 113 7.82 12.42 -0.16
C ILE A 113 8.19 13.85 -0.58
N LEU A 114 7.29 14.82 -0.34
CA LEU A 114 7.46 16.19 -0.83
C LEU A 114 8.54 16.97 -0.07
N TRP A 115 8.81 16.61 1.19
CA TRP A 115 9.92 17.15 1.96
C TRP A 115 11.24 16.38 1.76
N GLY A 116 11.25 15.38 0.86
CA GLY A 116 12.46 14.66 0.48
C GLY A 116 13.38 15.48 -0.44
N THR A 117 14.57 14.97 -0.69
CA THR A 117 15.64 15.63 -1.48
C THR A 117 15.54 15.39 -3.00
N SER A 118 14.40 14.95 -3.52
CA SER A 118 14.22 14.65 -4.94
C SER A 118 13.81 15.89 -5.75
N GLU A 119 14.07 15.86 -7.06
CA GLU A 119 13.58 16.86 -8.00
C GLU A 119 12.05 16.99 -7.90
N ASP A 120 11.52 18.22 -7.83
CA ASP A 120 10.12 18.51 -7.54
C ASP A 120 9.13 17.72 -8.39
N GLY A 121 9.36 17.62 -9.70
CA GLY A 121 8.46 16.91 -10.61
C GLY A 121 8.42 15.39 -10.35
N LEU A 122 9.51 14.80 -9.88
CA LEU A 122 9.60 13.38 -9.55
C LEU A 122 8.95 13.07 -8.19
N ALA A 123 9.10 13.98 -7.23
CA ALA A 123 8.43 13.89 -5.93
C ALA A 123 6.90 13.86 -6.09
N TRP A 124 6.33 14.75 -6.91
CA TRP A 124 4.90 14.75 -7.19
C TRP A 124 4.41 13.47 -7.89
N LYS A 125 5.14 12.96 -8.88
CA LYS A 125 4.81 11.69 -9.54
C LYS A 125 4.78 10.54 -8.54
N ARG A 126 5.76 10.49 -7.65
CA ARG A 126 5.81 9.49 -6.59
C ARG A 126 4.65 9.63 -5.60
N PHE A 127 4.38 10.85 -5.13
CA PHE A 127 3.26 11.12 -4.24
C PHE A 127 1.93 10.63 -4.82
N VAL A 128 1.63 10.99 -6.07
CA VAL A 128 0.41 10.55 -6.74
C VAL A 128 0.37 9.02 -6.89
N SER A 129 1.48 8.42 -7.32
CA SER A 129 1.59 6.97 -7.49
C SER A 129 1.38 6.21 -6.18
N ASP A 130 2.11 6.59 -5.12
CA ASP A 130 2.06 5.89 -3.83
C ASP A 130 0.69 6.09 -3.14
N SER A 131 0.12 7.29 -3.24
CA SER A 131 -1.22 7.60 -2.72
C SER A 131 -2.30 6.80 -3.45
N ALA A 132 -2.24 6.73 -4.78
CA ALA A 132 -3.19 5.96 -5.59
C ALA A 132 -3.09 4.45 -5.32
N SER A 133 -1.87 3.90 -5.27
CA SER A 133 -1.63 2.49 -4.93
C SER A 133 -2.23 2.13 -3.57
N ASN A 134 -2.01 3.00 -2.58
CA ASN A 134 -2.55 2.80 -1.24
C ASN A 134 -4.09 2.82 -1.24
N LEU A 135 -4.72 3.81 -1.91
CA LEU A 135 -6.17 3.89 -2.00
C LEU A 135 -6.77 2.66 -2.68
N VAL A 136 -6.21 2.23 -3.82
CA VAL A 136 -6.65 1.02 -4.53
C VAL A 136 -6.57 -0.20 -3.62
N THR A 137 -5.47 -0.36 -2.90
CA THR A 137 -5.29 -1.47 -1.95
C THR A 137 -6.36 -1.45 -0.86
N LEU A 138 -6.61 -0.29 -0.25
CA LEU A 138 -7.61 -0.14 0.81
C LEU A 138 -9.03 -0.42 0.31
N LEU A 139 -9.37 0.04 -0.91
CA LEU A 139 -10.68 -0.23 -1.52
C LEU A 139 -10.88 -1.71 -1.85
N LEU A 140 -9.85 -2.41 -2.32
CA LEU A 140 -9.91 -3.86 -2.55
C LEU A 140 -10.09 -4.64 -1.24
N ILE A 141 -9.41 -4.23 -0.17
CA ILE A 141 -9.60 -4.83 1.17
C ILE A 141 -11.02 -4.57 1.67
N ALA A 142 -11.54 -3.35 1.51
CA ALA A 142 -12.93 -3.00 1.86
C ALA A 142 -13.93 -3.84 1.07
N PHE A 143 -13.68 -4.06 -0.22
CA PHE A 143 -14.49 -4.94 -1.04
C PHE A 143 -14.53 -6.38 -0.49
N VAL A 144 -13.39 -6.96 -0.19
CA VAL A 144 -13.33 -8.30 0.41
C VAL A 144 -14.06 -8.33 1.76
N ALA A 145 -13.89 -7.30 2.60
CA ALA A 145 -14.57 -7.21 3.87
C ALA A 145 -16.11 -7.17 3.72
N THR A 146 -16.63 -6.41 2.74
CA THR A 146 -18.07 -6.35 2.47
C THR A 146 -18.65 -7.63 1.89
N MET A 147 -17.85 -8.43 1.21
CA MET A 147 -18.29 -9.72 0.64
C MET A 147 -18.27 -10.86 1.67
N MET A 148 -17.50 -10.70 2.77
CA MET A 148 -17.33 -11.73 3.78
C MET A 148 -18.15 -11.50 5.05
N ILE A 149 -18.68 -10.30 5.25
CA ILE A 149 -19.49 -9.88 6.40
C ILE A 149 -20.90 -9.54 5.96
#